data_b2a21e5ef5dd4f030a2621023bcdafae
#
_entry.id   b2a21e5ef5dd4f030a2621023bcdafae
#
_cell.length_a   1.000
_cell.length_b   1.000
_cell.length_c   1.000
_cell.angle_alpha   90.00
_cell.angle_beta   90.00
_cell.angle_gamma   90.00
#
_symmetry.space_group_name_H-M   'P 1'
#
loop_
_entity.id
_entity.type
_entity.pdbx_description
1 polymer ?
#
loop_
_entity_poly.entity_id
_entity_poly.type
_entity_poly.pdbx_seq_one_letter_code
_entity_poly.pdbx_strand_id
1 'polypeptide(L)'
;KLIQAYTDENGQVVVDPAIVKAVQEADRIYILAAGTSYHAGFASKKMLEELTDTPVELGISSEWGYGMPLLSKKPLFIFISQSGETADSRQVLVKANEMGIPSLTVTNVPGSTLSREANHTMLLHAGPEIAVASTKAYTAQIAALAFLAKAVGDANASEKAAAFDLVHELSLVAQS
;
A
#
# COMPACT_ATOMS: atom_id res chain seq x y z
N LYS A 1 -16.39 -0.71 -5.31
CA LYS A 1 -15.66 -1.91 -5.76
C LYS A 1 -14.46 -2.24 -4.87
N LEU A 2 -13.69 -1.22 -4.47
CA LEU A 2 -12.55 -1.41 -3.58
C LEU A 2 -12.97 -2.01 -2.23
N ILE A 3 -14.00 -1.45 -1.61
CA ILE A 3 -14.51 -1.93 -0.33
C ILE A 3 -14.94 -3.40 -0.45
N GLN A 4 -15.68 -3.75 -1.51
CA GLN A 4 -16.14 -5.12 -1.74
C GLN A 4 -14.98 -6.10 -1.94
N ALA A 5 -13.90 -5.66 -2.56
CA ALA A 5 -12.73 -6.50 -2.82
C ALA A 5 -11.97 -6.86 -1.54
N TYR A 6 -12.06 -6.03 -0.50
CA TYR A 6 -11.29 -6.20 0.73
C TYR A 6 -12.16 -6.41 1.98
N THR A 7 -13.42 -6.81 1.80
CA THR A 7 -14.30 -7.16 2.91
C THR A 7 -15.03 -8.47 2.61
N ASP A 8 -15.38 -9.21 3.67
CA ASP A 8 -16.16 -10.43 3.57
C ASP A 8 -17.66 -10.15 3.74
N GLU A 9 -18.47 -11.21 3.80
CA GLU A 9 -19.94 -11.15 3.95
C GLU A 9 -20.36 -10.41 5.24
N ASN A 10 -19.52 -10.46 6.27
CA ASN A 10 -19.80 -9.86 7.58
C ASN A 10 -19.23 -8.47 7.71
N GLY A 11 -18.68 -7.90 6.63
CA GLY A 11 -18.05 -6.59 6.66
C GLY A 11 -16.67 -6.56 7.31
N GLN A 12 -16.08 -7.72 7.56
CA GLN A 12 -14.72 -7.82 8.10
C GLN A 12 -13.70 -7.58 7.00
N VAL A 13 -12.61 -6.91 7.33
CA VAL A 13 -11.53 -6.66 6.37
C VAL A 13 -10.80 -7.95 6.06
N VAL A 14 -10.59 -8.21 4.76
CA VAL A 14 -9.87 -9.38 4.27
C VAL A 14 -8.78 -8.92 3.31
N VAL A 15 -7.53 -9.17 3.68
CA VAL A 15 -6.35 -8.94 2.84
C VAL A 15 -5.61 -10.28 2.76
N ASP A 16 -4.98 -10.55 1.62
CA ASP A 16 -4.20 -11.78 1.43
C ASP A 16 -3.30 -12.04 2.65
N PRO A 17 -3.43 -13.21 3.30
CA PRO A 17 -2.61 -13.54 4.47
C PRO A 17 -1.11 -13.45 4.23
N ALA A 18 -0.66 -13.70 3.00
CA ALA A 18 0.77 -13.59 2.65
C ALA A 18 1.24 -12.13 2.73
N ILE A 19 0.38 -11.18 2.34
CA ILE A 19 0.68 -9.75 2.45
C ILE A 19 0.71 -9.32 3.92
N VAL A 20 -0.26 -9.74 4.70
CA VAL A 20 -0.31 -9.47 6.13
C VAL A 20 0.96 -9.98 6.82
N LYS A 21 1.36 -11.21 6.51
CA LYS A 21 2.57 -11.82 7.06
C LYS A 21 3.82 -11.04 6.67
N ALA A 22 3.91 -10.57 5.42
CA ALA A 22 5.05 -9.78 4.96
C ALA A 22 5.22 -8.50 5.77
N VAL A 23 4.10 -7.82 6.11
CA VAL A 23 4.14 -6.64 6.97
C VAL A 23 4.54 -6.99 8.40
N GLN A 24 3.97 -8.08 8.93
CA GLN A 24 4.29 -8.53 10.30
C GLN A 24 5.78 -8.88 10.49
N GLU A 25 6.41 -9.41 9.45
CA GLU A 25 7.83 -9.78 9.50
C GLU A 25 8.78 -8.61 9.28
N ALA A 26 8.28 -7.49 8.78
CA ALA A 26 9.09 -6.29 8.52
C ALA A 26 9.37 -5.50 9.80
N ASP A 27 10.59 -4.99 9.92
CA ASP A 27 10.93 -4.07 11.00
C ASP A 27 10.73 -2.60 10.58
N ARG A 28 10.58 -2.33 9.29
CA ARG A 28 10.28 -1.00 8.75
C ARG A 28 9.64 -1.13 7.37
N ILE A 29 8.64 -0.29 7.13
CA ILE A 29 7.99 -0.18 5.83
C ILE A 29 8.56 1.05 5.12
N TYR A 30 8.96 0.87 3.86
CA TYR A 30 9.40 1.95 2.99
C TYR A 30 8.39 2.11 1.86
N ILE A 31 7.73 3.25 1.80
CA ILE A 31 6.76 3.54 0.73
C ILE A 31 7.47 4.33 -0.36
N LEU A 32 7.53 3.76 -1.55
CA LEU A 32 8.18 4.34 -2.73
C LEU A 32 7.13 4.77 -3.73
N ALA A 33 7.15 6.03 -4.11
CA ALA A 33 6.18 6.58 -5.05
C ALA A 33 6.69 7.86 -5.70
N ALA A 34 5.93 8.37 -6.64
CA ALA A 34 6.18 9.64 -7.32
C ALA A 34 4.88 10.43 -7.41
N GLY A 35 4.99 11.76 -7.47
CA GLY A 35 3.84 12.64 -7.68
C GLY A 35 2.73 12.49 -6.66
N THR A 36 1.50 12.41 -7.14
CA THR A 36 0.29 12.29 -6.31
C THR A 36 0.32 11.04 -5.44
N SER A 37 0.88 9.94 -5.94
CA SER A 37 0.99 8.70 -5.17
C SER A 37 1.90 8.85 -3.95
N TYR A 38 2.95 9.67 -4.06
CA TYR A 38 3.79 10.00 -2.91
C TYR A 38 2.98 10.68 -1.81
N HIS A 39 2.11 11.62 -2.18
CA HIS A 39 1.25 12.31 -1.21
C HIS A 39 0.26 11.35 -0.55
N ALA A 40 -0.24 10.36 -1.27
CA ALA A 40 -1.10 9.32 -0.69
C ALA A 40 -0.36 8.52 0.38
N GLY A 41 0.89 8.15 0.11
CA GLY A 41 1.74 7.47 1.08
C GLY A 41 2.00 8.34 2.30
N PHE A 42 2.32 9.61 2.08
CA PHE A 42 2.55 10.56 3.18
C PHE A 42 1.31 10.70 4.08
N ALA A 43 0.13 10.85 3.47
CA ALA A 43 -1.12 10.98 4.22
C ALA A 43 -1.46 9.72 5.03
N SER A 44 -1.01 8.56 4.57
CA SER A 44 -1.31 7.26 5.20
C SER A 44 -0.28 6.84 6.25
N LYS A 45 0.86 7.53 6.33
CA LYS A 45 1.99 7.12 7.18
C LYS A 45 1.59 6.92 8.63
N LYS A 46 0.96 7.93 9.24
CA LYS A 46 0.61 7.88 10.66
C LYS A 46 -0.34 6.73 10.97
N MET A 47 -1.36 6.54 10.14
CA MET A 47 -2.32 5.46 10.30
C MET A 47 -1.64 4.10 10.20
N LEU A 48 -0.77 3.91 9.21
CA LEU A 48 -0.01 2.68 9.05
C LEU A 48 0.84 2.39 10.29
N GLU A 49 1.59 3.38 10.77
CA GLU A 49 2.42 3.20 11.95
C GLU A 49 1.60 2.83 13.19
N GLU A 50 0.48 3.51 13.40
CA GLU A 50 -0.36 3.26 14.56
C GLU A 50 -1.04 1.90 14.53
N LEU A 51 -1.57 1.48 13.39
CA LEU A 51 -2.32 0.22 13.29
C LEU A 51 -1.42 -1.00 13.13
N THR A 52 -0.28 -0.86 12.46
CA THR A 52 0.64 -2.00 12.25
C THR A 52 1.74 -2.10 13.30
N ASP A 53 1.93 -1.05 14.09
CA ASP A 53 3.03 -0.93 15.06
C ASP A 53 4.40 -1.11 14.38
N THR A 54 4.50 -0.68 13.12
CA THR A 54 5.73 -0.76 12.34
C THR A 54 6.09 0.63 11.82
N PRO A 55 7.34 1.09 12.00
CA PRO A 55 7.76 2.39 11.47
C PRO A 55 7.62 2.45 9.95
N VAL A 56 7.22 3.62 9.44
CA VAL A 56 7.04 3.85 8.01
C VAL A 56 7.93 5.02 7.58
N GLU A 57 8.67 4.81 6.51
CA GLU A 57 9.50 5.83 5.89
C GLU A 57 9.09 6.01 4.43
N LEU A 58 9.11 7.25 3.95
CA LEU A 58 8.71 7.56 2.59
C LEU A 58 9.94 7.87 1.75
N GLY A 59 9.91 7.42 0.50
CA GLY A 59 10.94 7.71 -0.47
C GLY A 59 10.35 8.12 -1.80
N ILE A 60 11.00 9.11 -2.44
CA ILE A 60 10.65 9.50 -3.80
C ILE A 60 11.41 8.56 -4.74
N SER A 61 10.66 7.84 -5.58
CA SER A 61 11.24 6.78 -6.43
C SER A 61 12.38 7.29 -7.31
N SER A 62 12.26 8.51 -7.87
CA SER A 62 13.31 9.08 -8.71
C SER A 62 14.62 9.27 -7.95
N GLU A 63 14.55 9.67 -6.68
CA GLU A 63 15.76 9.86 -5.86
C GLU A 63 16.41 8.52 -5.49
N TRP A 64 15.59 7.54 -5.12
CA TRP A 64 16.09 6.22 -4.71
C TRP A 64 16.69 5.42 -5.86
N GLY A 65 16.30 5.74 -7.09
CA GLY A 65 16.91 5.15 -8.29
C GLY A 65 18.41 5.48 -8.42
N TYR A 66 18.82 6.64 -7.94
CA TYR A 66 20.23 7.05 -7.95
C TYR A 66 21.01 6.50 -6.77
N GLY A 67 20.38 6.26 -5.64
CA GLY A 67 21.03 5.68 -4.48
C GLY A 67 20.06 5.50 -3.33
N MET A 68 20.02 4.30 -2.78
CA MET A 68 19.19 4.01 -1.63
C MET A 68 19.85 4.51 -0.35
N PRO A 69 19.06 5.02 0.62
CA PRO A 69 19.58 5.30 1.96
C PRO A 69 19.93 4.01 2.69
N LEU A 70 20.50 4.14 3.88
CA LEU A 70 20.69 2.98 4.75
C LEU A 70 19.32 2.40 5.11
N LEU A 71 19.18 1.11 4.89
CA LEU A 71 17.93 0.40 5.17
C LEU A 71 17.99 -0.31 6.52
N SER A 72 16.82 -0.59 7.09
CA SER A 72 16.68 -1.46 8.26
C SER A 72 17.07 -2.90 7.89
N LYS A 73 17.14 -3.78 8.89
CA LYS A 73 17.56 -5.18 8.68
C LYS A 73 16.53 -6.01 7.95
N LYS A 74 15.23 -5.74 8.18
CA LYS A 74 14.12 -6.48 7.57
C LYS A 74 13.15 -5.51 6.92
N PRO A 75 13.56 -4.81 5.85
CA PRO A 75 12.71 -3.84 5.19
C PRO A 75 11.62 -4.50 4.37
N LEU A 76 10.48 -3.83 4.26
CA LEU A 76 9.45 -4.14 3.27
C LEU A 76 9.25 -2.90 2.41
N PHE A 77 9.31 -3.04 1.08
CA PHE A 77 9.04 -1.96 0.15
C PHE A 77 7.59 -2.03 -0.33
N ILE A 78 6.88 -0.90 -0.24
CA ILE A 78 5.55 -0.75 -0.81
C ILE A 78 5.63 0.29 -1.92
N PHE A 79 5.33 -0.13 -3.15
CA PHE A 79 5.29 0.75 -4.31
C PHE A 79 3.85 1.17 -4.56
N ILE A 80 3.60 2.46 -4.68
CA ILE A 80 2.28 2.99 -5.02
C ILE A 80 2.37 3.60 -6.42
N SER A 81 1.60 3.07 -7.36
CA SER A 81 1.60 3.54 -8.74
C SER A 81 0.24 3.26 -9.37
N GLN A 82 -0.45 4.30 -9.83
CA GLN A 82 -1.76 4.16 -10.47
C GLN A 82 -1.69 3.23 -11.69
N SER A 83 -0.72 3.45 -12.55
CA SER A 83 -0.54 2.67 -13.79
C SER A 83 0.19 1.34 -13.58
N GLY A 84 1.02 1.26 -12.52
CA GLY A 84 1.92 0.14 -12.33
C GLY A 84 3.09 0.12 -13.32
N GLU A 85 3.29 1.23 -14.07
CA GLU A 85 4.32 1.33 -15.12
C GLU A 85 5.31 2.46 -14.86
N THR A 86 5.35 3.01 -13.65
CA THR A 86 6.27 4.10 -13.31
C THR A 86 7.71 3.64 -13.41
N ALA A 87 8.47 4.21 -14.35
CA ALA A 87 9.84 3.79 -14.63
C ALA A 87 10.79 3.93 -13.44
N ASP A 88 10.68 5.04 -12.71
CA ASP A 88 11.52 5.28 -11.54
C ASP A 88 11.26 4.25 -10.44
N SER A 89 10.01 3.89 -10.22
CA SER A 89 9.65 2.86 -9.24
C SER A 89 10.14 1.48 -9.68
N ARG A 90 10.05 1.17 -10.97
CA ARG A 90 10.56 -0.10 -11.49
C ARG A 90 12.07 -0.23 -11.26
N GLN A 91 12.82 0.85 -11.45
CA GLN A 91 14.26 0.85 -11.22
C GLN A 91 14.60 0.47 -9.78
N VAL A 92 13.85 1.01 -8.81
CA VAL A 92 14.01 0.67 -7.40
C VAL A 92 13.59 -0.78 -7.14
N LEU A 93 12.48 -1.22 -7.72
CA LEU A 93 11.98 -2.58 -7.53
C LEU A 93 12.96 -3.64 -8.04
N VAL A 94 13.59 -3.40 -9.19
CA VAL A 94 14.62 -4.30 -9.72
C VAL A 94 15.77 -4.45 -8.73
N LYS A 95 16.23 -3.33 -8.16
CA LYS A 95 17.28 -3.36 -7.14
C LYS A 95 16.83 -4.10 -5.88
N ALA A 96 15.60 -3.87 -5.44
CA ALA A 96 15.04 -4.57 -4.29
C ALA A 96 15.01 -6.08 -4.50
N ASN A 97 14.60 -6.53 -5.69
CA ASN A 97 14.59 -7.94 -6.04
C ASN A 97 16.00 -8.55 -6.01
N GLU A 98 16.99 -7.84 -6.54
CA GLU A 98 18.39 -8.27 -6.49
C GLU A 98 18.91 -8.40 -5.06
N MET A 99 18.45 -7.55 -4.17
CA MET A 99 18.84 -7.55 -2.75
C MET A 99 18.00 -8.51 -1.90
N GLY A 100 16.99 -9.16 -2.49
CA GLY A 100 16.10 -10.05 -1.75
C GLY A 100 15.12 -9.34 -0.81
N ILE A 101 14.82 -8.07 -1.06
CA ILE A 101 13.89 -7.29 -0.25
C ILE A 101 12.45 -7.60 -0.66
N PRO A 102 11.58 -8.01 0.28
CA PRO A 102 10.17 -8.23 -0.03
C PRO A 102 9.48 -6.94 -0.49
N SER A 103 8.55 -7.07 -1.41
CA SER A 103 7.86 -5.91 -1.99
C SER A 103 6.37 -6.17 -2.19
N LEU A 104 5.60 -5.09 -2.09
CA LEU A 104 4.18 -5.03 -2.37
C LEU A 104 3.95 -3.87 -3.33
N THR A 105 3.19 -4.11 -4.40
CA THR A 105 2.75 -3.04 -5.30
C THR A 105 1.26 -2.77 -5.08
N VAL A 106 0.92 -1.51 -4.89
CA VAL A 106 -0.48 -1.04 -4.82
C VAL A 106 -0.75 -0.28 -6.12
N THR A 107 -1.58 -0.85 -6.99
CA THR A 107 -1.81 -0.33 -8.34
C THR A 107 -3.24 -0.56 -8.80
N ASN A 108 -3.68 0.22 -9.80
CA ASN A 108 -5.01 0.05 -10.40
C ASN A 108 -4.99 -0.92 -11.60
N VAL A 109 -3.82 -1.30 -12.11
CA VAL A 109 -3.72 -2.09 -13.35
C VAL A 109 -3.19 -3.48 -13.06
N PRO A 110 -4.06 -4.52 -13.13
CA PRO A 110 -3.61 -5.90 -12.99
C PRO A 110 -2.69 -6.27 -14.15
N GLY A 111 -1.66 -7.08 -13.86
CA GLY A 111 -0.70 -7.49 -14.90
C GLY A 111 0.29 -6.42 -15.32
N SER A 112 0.28 -5.25 -14.67
CA SER A 112 1.26 -4.20 -14.92
C SER A 112 2.67 -4.64 -14.49
N THR A 113 3.68 -3.94 -14.98
CA THR A 113 5.08 -4.29 -14.71
C THR A 113 5.38 -4.36 -13.22
N LEU A 114 4.99 -3.35 -12.44
CA LEU A 114 5.23 -3.36 -11.00
C LEU A 114 4.45 -4.47 -10.30
N SER A 115 3.23 -4.79 -10.75
CA SER A 115 2.45 -5.88 -10.15
C SER A 115 3.07 -7.25 -10.42
N ARG A 116 3.64 -7.44 -11.61
CA ARG A 116 4.26 -8.72 -11.98
C ARG A 116 5.62 -8.94 -11.33
N GLU A 117 6.39 -7.87 -11.14
CA GLU A 117 7.75 -7.96 -10.63
C GLU A 117 7.84 -7.90 -9.10
N ALA A 118 6.83 -7.36 -8.43
CA ALA A 118 6.77 -7.36 -6.96
C ALA A 118 6.36 -8.74 -6.42
N ASN A 119 6.68 -9.01 -5.16
CA ASN A 119 6.28 -10.25 -4.51
C ASN A 119 4.76 -10.33 -4.30
N HIS A 120 4.12 -9.20 -4.04
CA HIS A 120 2.70 -9.11 -3.74
C HIS A 120 2.07 -7.92 -4.46
N THR A 121 0.75 -7.99 -4.67
CA THR A 121 0.00 -6.91 -5.31
C THR A 121 -1.34 -6.71 -4.63
N MET A 122 -1.69 -5.45 -4.39
CA MET A 122 -3.05 -5.05 -4.02
C MET A 122 -3.59 -4.15 -5.13
N LEU A 123 -4.78 -4.50 -5.64
CA LEU A 123 -5.43 -3.72 -6.70
C LEU A 123 -6.38 -2.69 -6.10
N LEU A 124 -6.45 -1.53 -6.76
CA LEU A 124 -7.28 -0.41 -6.31
C LEU A 124 -8.74 -0.53 -6.74
N HIS A 125 -9.02 -1.25 -7.82
CA HIS A 125 -10.38 -1.41 -8.37
C HIS A 125 -11.10 -0.07 -8.62
N ALA A 126 -10.35 0.96 -9.02
CA ALA A 126 -10.88 2.31 -9.20
C ALA A 126 -11.48 2.57 -10.59
N GLY A 127 -11.49 1.57 -11.46
CA GLY A 127 -11.98 1.70 -12.83
C GLY A 127 -10.95 2.33 -13.79
N PRO A 128 -11.34 2.55 -15.05
CA PRO A 128 -10.41 3.08 -16.06
C PRO A 128 -9.92 4.48 -15.73
N GLU A 129 -8.61 4.71 -15.94
CA GLU A 129 -7.94 5.97 -15.62
C GLU A 129 -8.52 7.16 -16.41
N ILE A 130 -8.99 6.95 -17.62
CA ILE A 130 -9.53 7.98 -18.51
C ILE A 130 -10.70 8.75 -17.87
N ALA A 131 -11.47 8.09 -17.00
CA ALA A 131 -12.62 8.68 -16.33
C ALA A 131 -12.36 9.05 -14.89
N VAL A 132 -11.14 8.86 -14.39
CA VAL A 132 -10.82 9.04 -12.96
C VAL A 132 -10.10 10.36 -12.76
N ALA A 133 -10.75 11.26 -12.03
CA ALA A 133 -10.07 12.45 -11.54
C ALA A 133 -8.93 12.05 -10.60
N SER A 134 -7.85 12.83 -10.57
CA SER A 134 -6.70 12.59 -9.69
C SER A 134 -7.10 12.37 -8.23
N THR A 135 -8.15 13.07 -7.78
CA THR A 135 -8.70 12.95 -6.42
C THR A 135 -9.21 11.54 -6.13
N LYS A 136 -9.88 10.91 -7.12
CA LYS A 136 -10.43 9.57 -6.94
C LYS A 136 -9.33 8.52 -6.84
N ALA A 137 -8.28 8.65 -7.66
CA ALA A 137 -7.12 7.78 -7.59
C ALA A 137 -6.39 7.91 -6.25
N TYR A 138 -6.20 9.12 -5.80
CA TYR A 138 -5.59 9.44 -4.51
C TYR A 138 -6.37 8.81 -3.36
N THR A 139 -7.69 8.99 -3.35
CA THR A 139 -8.57 8.42 -2.31
C THR A 139 -8.52 6.90 -2.31
N ALA A 140 -8.52 6.27 -3.49
CA ALA A 140 -8.43 4.81 -3.60
C ALA A 140 -7.11 4.27 -3.04
N GLN A 141 -6.00 4.97 -3.28
CA GLN A 141 -4.69 4.58 -2.75
C GLN A 141 -4.67 4.64 -1.23
N ILE A 142 -5.20 5.71 -0.64
CA ILE A 142 -5.31 5.85 0.81
C ILE A 142 -6.21 4.74 1.38
N ALA A 143 -7.33 4.46 0.73
CA ALA A 143 -8.25 3.40 1.18
C ALA A 143 -7.59 2.03 1.16
N ALA A 144 -6.84 1.70 0.11
CA ALA A 144 -6.13 0.42 0.03
C ALA A 144 -5.10 0.27 1.17
N LEU A 145 -4.34 1.33 1.45
CA LEU A 145 -3.38 1.31 2.56
C LEU A 145 -4.10 1.21 3.91
N ALA A 146 -5.29 1.79 4.03
CA ALA A 146 -6.10 1.68 5.24
C ALA A 146 -6.59 0.23 5.46
N PHE A 147 -7.03 -0.46 4.40
CA PHE A 147 -7.38 -1.88 4.48
C PHE A 147 -6.19 -2.72 4.92
N LEU A 148 -5.02 -2.46 4.35
CA LEU A 148 -3.79 -3.16 4.74
C LEU A 148 -3.48 -2.93 6.23
N ALA A 149 -3.50 -1.69 6.66
CA ALA A 149 -3.21 -1.32 8.05
C ALA A 149 -4.18 -2.00 9.03
N LYS A 150 -5.47 -1.99 8.71
CA LYS A 150 -6.51 -2.62 9.53
C LYS A 150 -6.32 -4.14 9.60
N ALA A 151 -6.06 -4.78 8.46
CA ALA A 151 -5.86 -6.22 8.41
C ALA A 151 -4.66 -6.67 9.24
N VAL A 152 -3.55 -5.94 9.15
CA VAL A 152 -2.34 -6.24 9.94
C VAL A 152 -2.59 -5.98 11.43
N GLY A 153 -3.22 -4.86 11.76
CA GLY A 153 -3.56 -4.53 13.15
C GLY A 153 -4.47 -5.58 13.77
N ASP A 154 -5.48 -6.05 13.06
CA ASP A 154 -6.37 -7.10 13.55
C ASP A 154 -5.61 -8.42 13.75
N ALA A 155 -4.72 -8.77 12.83
CA ALA A 155 -3.89 -9.97 12.95
C ALA A 155 -2.94 -9.89 14.15
N ASN A 156 -2.50 -8.69 14.52
CA ASN A 156 -1.64 -8.44 15.68
C ASN A 156 -2.45 -8.28 16.98
N ALA A 157 -3.76 -8.39 16.94
CA ALA A 157 -4.66 -8.14 18.07
C ALA A 157 -4.49 -6.72 18.65
N SER A 158 -4.25 -5.73 17.79
CA SER A 158 -4.08 -4.34 18.18
C SER A 158 -5.39 -3.74 18.67
N GLU A 159 -5.35 -3.10 19.85
CA GLU A 159 -6.52 -2.42 20.41
C GLU A 159 -6.94 -1.23 19.54
N LYS A 160 -5.99 -0.51 18.97
CA LYS A 160 -6.27 0.61 18.06
C LYS A 160 -6.97 0.14 16.79
N ALA A 161 -6.53 -1.00 16.24
CA ALA A 161 -7.17 -1.58 15.07
C ALA A 161 -8.58 -2.08 15.39
N ALA A 162 -8.78 -2.71 16.53
CA ALA A 162 -10.10 -3.19 16.98
C ALA A 162 -11.09 -2.04 17.15
N ALA A 163 -10.62 -0.88 17.60
CA ALA A 163 -11.45 0.30 17.82
C ALA A 163 -11.77 1.04 16.51
N PHE A 164 -11.09 0.70 15.40
CA PHE A 164 -11.21 1.44 14.14
C PHE A 164 -12.15 0.72 13.17
N ASP A 165 -13.37 1.25 13.00
CA ASP A 165 -14.34 0.73 12.04
C ASP A 165 -14.07 1.35 10.65
N LEU A 166 -13.11 0.80 9.95
CA LEU A 166 -12.68 1.29 8.65
C LEU A 166 -13.79 1.23 7.60
N VAL A 167 -14.55 0.14 7.58
CA VAL A 167 -15.61 -0.04 6.57
C VAL A 167 -16.68 1.04 6.73
N HIS A 168 -17.06 1.33 7.99
CA HIS A 168 -18.02 2.39 8.27
C HIS A 168 -17.49 3.77 7.84
N GLU A 169 -16.24 4.09 8.18
CA GLU A 169 -15.62 5.37 7.82
C GLU A 169 -15.54 5.56 6.30
N LEU A 170 -15.13 4.52 5.56
CA LEU A 170 -15.06 4.59 4.10
C LEU A 170 -16.45 4.67 3.46
N SER A 171 -17.45 4.04 4.05
CA SER A 171 -18.83 4.12 3.56
C SER A 171 -19.38 5.54 3.67
N LEU A 172 -19.06 6.25 4.75
CA LEU A 172 -19.45 7.64 4.92
C LEU A 172 -18.82 8.55 3.86
N VAL A 173 -17.54 8.33 3.55
CA VAL A 173 -16.83 9.08 2.51
C VAL A 173 -17.43 8.81 1.13
N ALA A 174 -17.81 7.57 0.85
CA ALA A 174 -18.38 7.17 -0.44
C ALA A 174 -19.77 7.77 -0.69
N GLN A 175 -20.49 8.12 0.39
CA GLN A 175 -21.83 8.72 0.28
C GLN A 175 -21.79 10.25 0.17
N SER A 176 -20.68 10.87 0.45
CA SER A 176 -20.49 12.32 0.33
C SER A 176 -19.98 12.70 -1.06
#